data_2dcd439e1dbd8ef40286113e3e9ba14a
#
_entry.id   2dcd439e1dbd8ef40286113e3e9ba14a
#
_cell.length_a   1.000
_cell.length_b   1.000
_cell.length_c   1.000
_cell.angle_alpha   90.00
_cell.angle_beta   90.00
_cell.angle_gamma   90.00
#
_symmetry.space_group_name_H-M   'P 1'
#
loop_
_entity.id
_entity.type
_entity.pdbx_description
1 polymer ?
#
loop_
_entity_poly.entity_id
_entity_poly.type
_entity_poly.pdbx_seq_one_letter_code
_entity_poly.pdbx_strand_id
1 'polypeptide(L)'
;MYNASFYPTPPEVAEKMLAKVGKLYERSILEPSAGKGDLADAAVGKLDRYYNRCREVVHCIEIEPELQAAIRGKGYPLVGTDFLTFWPDEKYDLILMNPPFANGEAHLLHAWEILDHGDIVCLLNEQTLLNPYTSNRKLLATIIEEHGEVEHLGSCFAEDALRKTQVRVSMVHLRKKREEPKFSFDAGSDEEGAAVFSDGSRFEGEVATRDTVGNLVAQYGRCRELFVRIAHLAQELAHYAGPLGTDGGETVGEALKELMRQKPTRRAQEEAYNRFVRSLKRSAWREVLR
;
A
#
# COMPACT_ATOMS: atom_id res chain seq x y z
N MET A 1 29.16 -7.10 11.52
CA MET A 1 29.56 -6.15 10.43
C MET A 1 28.27 -5.88 9.65
N TYR A 2 27.74 -4.66 9.68
CA TYR A 2 26.46 -4.34 9.02
C TYR A 2 26.56 -4.50 7.50
N ASN A 3 25.43 -4.88 6.87
CA ASN A 3 25.30 -5.02 5.42
C ASN A 3 25.82 -3.77 4.70
N ALA A 4 26.44 -3.97 3.53
CA ALA A 4 26.98 -2.90 2.69
C ALA A 4 25.94 -1.84 2.28
N SER A 5 24.65 -2.17 2.34
CA SER A 5 23.53 -1.33 1.93
C SER A 5 22.88 -0.51 3.05
N PHE A 6 23.35 -0.62 4.30
CA PHE A 6 22.79 0.14 5.41
C PHE A 6 23.41 1.54 5.48
N TYR A 7 22.60 2.57 5.34
CA TYR A 7 22.95 3.97 5.49
C TYR A 7 21.98 4.65 6.46
N PRO A 8 22.43 4.93 7.70
CA PRO A 8 21.63 5.63 8.70
C PRO A 8 21.16 6.98 8.17
N THR A 9 19.90 7.31 8.38
CA THR A 9 19.32 8.57 7.90
C THR A 9 19.81 9.73 8.78
N PRO A 10 20.48 10.76 8.20
CA PRO A 10 20.88 11.92 8.97
C PRO A 10 19.69 12.64 9.58
N PRO A 11 19.83 13.18 10.81
CA PRO A 11 18.72 13.87 11.51
C PRO A 11 18.08 14.99 10.69
N GLU A 12 18.88 15.80 10.01
CA GLU A 12 18.38 16.89 9.18
C GLU A 12 17.54 16.39 7.99
N VAL A 13 17.93 15.23 7.42
CA VAL A 13 17.16 14.60 6.34
C VAL A 13 15.85 14.04 6.88
N ALA A 14 15.87 13.38 8.04
CA ALA A 14 14.67 12.89 8.71
C ALA A 14 13.69 14.03 9.03
N GLU A 15 14.19 15.17 9.52
CA GLU A 15 13.37 16.37 9.76
C GLU A 15 12.72 16.90 8.48
N LYS A 16 13.46 16.96 7.37
CA LYS A 16 12.93 17.35 6.06
C LYS A 16 11.83 16.39 5.59
N MET A 17 12.04 15.08 5.73
CA MET A 17 11.04 14.07 5.39
C MET A 17 9.75 14.27 6.20
N LEU A 18 9.87 14.47 7.50
CA LEU A 18 8.74 14.71 8.38
C LEU A 18 8.05 16.07 8.14
N ALA A 19 8.76 17.07 7.61
CA ALA A 19 8.16 18.35 7.26
C ALA A 19 7.18 18.24 6.07
N LYS A 20 7.39 17.27 5.17
CA LYS A 20 6.49 17.02 4.01
C LYS A 20 5.08 16.57 4.41
N VAL A 21 4.96 15.84 5.51
CA VAL A 21 3.70 15.19 5.91
C VAL A 21 2.89 15.98 6.95
N GLY A 22 3.42 17.07 7.47
CA GLY A 22 2.74 17.95 8.40
C GLY A 22 2.44 17.29 9.76
N LYS A 23 1.16 17.16 10.14
CA LYS A 23 0.75 16.60 11.44
C LYS A 23 0.85 15.08 11.42
N LEU A 24 1.53 14.50 12.43
CA LEU A 24 1.65 13.05 12.62
C LEU A 24 0.60 12.49 13.60
N TYR A 25 -0.10 13.35 14.28
CA TYR A 25 -1.13 13.00 15.26
C TYR A 25 -2.19 12.07 14.64
N GLU A 26 -2.56 10.99 15.35
CA GLU A 26 -3.52 9.98 14.92
C GLU A 26 -3.14 9.19 13.65
N ARG A 27 -1.88 9.24 13.22
CA ARG A 27 -1.42 8.46 12.09
C ARG A 27 -0.77 7.15 12.54
N SER A 28 -1.10 6.07 11.84
CA SER A 28 -0.38 4.80 11.87
C SER A 28 0.80 4.89 10.91
N ILE A 29 2.02 4.68 11.42
CA ILE A 29 3.27 4.91 10.68
C ILE A 29 4.00 3.59 10.45
N LEU A 30 4.50 3.38 9.24
CA LEU A 30 5.36 2.26 8.89
C LEU A 30 6.75 2.77 8.46
N GLU A 31 7.80 2.21 9.06
CA GLU A 31 9.18 2.32 8.59
C GLU A 31 9.65 0.96 8.06
N PRO A 32 9.59 0.73 6.73
CA PRO A 32 9.77 -0.62 6.17
C PRO A 32 11.23 -1.04 5.92
N SER A 33 12.19 -0.19 6.23
CA SER A 33 13.64 -0.47 6.15
C SER A 33 14.33 0.22 7.31
N ALA A 34 13.95 -0.22 8.52
CA ALA A 34 14.12 0.59 9.72
C ALA A 34 15.58 0.77 10.16
N GLY A 35 16.49 -0.14 9.77
CA GLY A 35 17.86 -0.04 10.21
C GLY A 35 17.99 -0.03 11.74
N LYS A 36 18.51 1.07 12.29
CA LYS A 36 18.52 1.30 13.73
C LYS A 36 17.30 2.07 14.23
N GLY A 37 16.33 2.41 13.38
CA GLY A 37 15.14 3.17 13.72
C GLY A 37 15.38 4.67 13.77
N ASP A 38 16.21 5.21 12.89
CA ASP A 38 16.49 6.65 12.87
C ASP A 38 15.28 7.47 12.47
N LEU A 39 14.51 7.02 11.47
CA LEU A 39 13.25 7.66 11.06
C LEU A 39 12.14 7.43 12.10
N ALA A 40 12.07 6.24 12.72
CA ALA A 40 11.14 5.97 13.81
C ALA A 40 11.41 6.89 15.01
N ASP A 41 12.67 7.05 15.41
CA ASP A 41 13.05 7.97 16.49
C ASP A 41 12.69 9.42 16.17
N ALA A 42 12.91 9.87 14.93
CA ALA A 42 12.54 11.20 14.48
C ALA A 42 11.01 11.40 14.49
N ALA A 43 10.24 10.41 14.04
CA ALA A 43 8.77 10.45 14.07
C ALA A 43 8.24 10.50 15.50
N VAL A 44 8.77 9.66 16.40
CA VAL A 44 8.43 9.65 17.82
C VAL A 44 8.77 10.99 18.47
N GLY A 45 9.96 11.55 18.21
CA GLY A 45 10.35 12.86 18.75
C GLY A 45 9.40 13.99 18.36
N LYS A 46 8.73 13.87 17.20
CA LYS A 46 7.69 14.81 16.76
C LYS A 46 6.33 14.52 17.41
N LEU A 47 6.05 13.26 17.79
CA LEU A 47 4.82 12.80 18.44
C LEU A 47 4.85 12.99 19.95
N ASP A 48 6.01 12.89 20.61
CA ASP A 48 6.19 12.89 22.08
C ASP A 48 5.56 14.09 22.79
N ARG A 49 5.34 15.18 22.08
CA ARG A 49 4.66 16.36 22.62
C ARG A 49 3.15 16.15 22.86
N TYR A 50 2.59 15.04 22.34
CA TYR A 50 1.15 14.82 22.30
C TYR A 50 0.70 13.46 22.83
N TYR A 51 1.62 12.47 23.02
CA TYR A 51 1.28 11.08 23.32
C TYR A 51 2.21 10.42 24.33
N ASN A 52 1.64 9.67 25.28
CA ASN A 52 2.41 8.86 26.24
C ASN A 52 2.90 7.50 25.66
N ARG A 53 2.44 7.09 24.45
CA ARG A 53 2.77 5.79 23.84
C ARG A 53 3.10 5.94 22.35
N CYS A 54 3.93 6.91 22.01
CA CYS A 54 4.23 7.27 20.61
C CYS A 54 4.90 6.13 19.81
N ARG A 55 5.61 5.23 20.52
CA ARG A 55 6.31 4.13 19.83
C ARG A 55 5.39 3.03 19.34
N GLU A 56 4.23 2.85 19.95
CA GLU A 56 3.27 1.81 19.56
C GLU A 56 2.61 2.08 18.19
N VAL A 57 2.60 3.34 17.74
CA VAL A 57 2.02 3.73 16.45
C VAL A 57 3.05 3.74 15.30
N VAL A 58 4.34 3.49 15.61
CA VAL A 58 5.41 3.43 14.63
C VAL A 58 5.89 1.98 14.49
N HIS A 59 5.42 1.33 13.46
CA HIS A 59 5.76 -0.06 13.15
C HIS A 59 7.01 -0.12 12.28
N CYS A 60 7.88 -1.08 12.55
CA CYS A 60 9.15 -1.25 11.84
C CYS A 60 9.22 -2.61 11.15
N ILE A 61 9.89 -2.63 10.00
CA ILE A 61 10.32 -3.86 9.31
C ILE A 61 11.82 -3.75 9.09
N GLU A 62 12.55 -4.84 9.38
CA GLU A 62 14.00 -4.88 9.19
C GLU A 62 14.45 -6.31 8.89
N ILE A 63 15.28 -6.47 7.87
CA ILE A 63 15.73 -7.79 7.41
C ILE A 63 16.91 -8.31 8.22
N GLU A 64 17.80 -7.42 8.72
CA GLU A 64 19.01 -7.80 9.41
C GLU A 64 18.74 -8.12 10.90
N PRO A 65 19.03 -9.34 11.37
CA PRO A 65 18.72 -9.75 12.75
C PRO A 65 19.37 -8.88 13.83
N GLU A 66 20.59 -8.37 13.60
CA GLU A 66 21.28 -7.48 14.52
C GLU A 66 20.55 -6.14 14.66
N LEU A 67 20.02 -5.60 13.56
CA LEU A 67 19.25 -4.36 13.55
C LEU A 67 17.85 -4.55 14.13
N GLN A 68 17.23 -5.71 13.90
CA GLN A 68 15.97 -6.09 14.56
C GLN A 68 16.09 -6.06 16.09
N ALA A 69 17.23 -6.55 16.63
CA ALA A 69 17.47 -6.49 18.07
C ALA A 69 17.54 -5.05 18.60
N ALA A 70 18.14 -4.14 17.82
CA ALA A 70 18.19 -2.71 18.16
C ALA A 70 16.79 -2.08 18.16
N ILE A 71 15.95 -2.37 17.15
CA ILE A 71 14.55 -1.91 17.05
C ILE A 71 13.73 -2.38 18.26
N ARG A 72 13.78 -3.68 18.58
CA ARG A 72 13.10 -4.24 19.76
C ARG A 72 13.62 -3.62 21.07
N GLY A 73 14.94 -3.39 21.15
CA GLY A 73 15.56 -2.75 22.33
C GLY A 73 15.09 -1.31 22.55
N LYS A 74 14.71 -0.61 21.48
CA LYS A 74 14.09 0.73 21.54
C LYS A 74 12.58 0.68 21.85
N GLY A 75 11.94 -0.50 21.83
CA GLY A 75 10.52 -0.68 22.11
C GLY A 75 9.60 -0.43 20.92
N TYR A 76 10.11 -0.50 19.69
CA TYR A 76 9.28 -0.42 18.48
C TYR A 76 8.67 -1.78 18.13
N PRO A 77 7.38 -1.84 17.72
CA PRO A 77 6.79 -3.03 17.14
C PRO A 77 7.52 -3.43 15.85
N LEU A 78 8.09 -4.64 15.83
CA LEU A 78 8.66 -5.22 14.63
C LEU A 78 7.61 -6.12 13.99
N VAL A 79 6.98 -5.65 12.89
CA VAL A 79 5.81 -6.28 12.26
C VAL A 79 6.16 -7.19 11.09
N GLY A 80 7.40 -7.18 10.65
CA GLY A 80 7.89 -8.02 9.55
C GLY A 80 9.41 -8.04 9.48
N THR A 81 9.92 -8.91 8.62
CA THR A 81 11.37 -9.04 8.36
C THR A 81 11.74 -8.59 6.95
N ASP A 82 11.02 -9.03 5.93
CA ASP A 82 11.24 -8.64 4.54
C ASP A 82 10.07 -7.79 4.04
N PHE A 83 10.35 -6.53 3.75
CA PHE A 83 9.32 -5.60 3.30
C PHE A 83 8.72 -5.97 1.95
N LEU A 84 9.50 -6.48 1.01
CA LEU A 84 9.00 -6.80 -0.32
C LEU A 84 8.00 -7.97 -0.34
N THR A 85 7.98 -8.76 0.73
CA THR A 85 7.01 -9.85 0.92
C THR A 85 5.93 -9.53 1.96
N PHE A 86 6.04 -8.39 2.62
CA PHE A 86 5.14 -7.98 3.69
C PHE A 86 3.81 -7.45 3.15
N TRP A 87 2.72 -7.94 3.73
CA TRP A 87 1.37 -7.44 3.49
C TRP A 87 0.72 -7.11 4.84
N PRO A 88 0.35 -5.85 5.07
CA PRO A 88 -0.19 -5.44 6.35
C PRO A 88 -1.62 -5.95 6.56
N ASP A 89 -1.90 -6.39 7.79
CA ASP A 89 -3.27 -6.64 8.24
C ASP A 89 -3.96 -5.35 8.68
N GLU A 90 -3.18 -4.33 9.04
CA GLU A 90 -3.63 -3.01 9.47
C GLU A 90 -3.37 -1.97 8.38
N LYS A 91 -4.09 -0.84 8.43
CA LYS A 91 -3.88 0.29 7.52
C LYS A 91 -2.83 1.23 8.09
N TYR A 92 -1.96 1.69 7.21
CA TYR A 92 -1.01 2.77 7.51
C TYR A 92 -1.46 4.05 6.82
N ASP A 93 -1.24 5.19 7.49
CA ASP A 93 -1.51 6.53 6.97
C ASP A 93 -0.24 7.23 6.51
N LEU A 94 0.91 6.68 6.91
CA LEU A 94 2.21 7.22 6.56
C LEU A 94 3.23 6.09 6.45
N ILE A 95 3.99 6.10 5.36
CA ILE A 95 5.17 5.25 5.19
C ILE A 95 6.39 6.17 5.05
N LEU A 96 7.33 6.04 6.01
CA LEU A 96 8.62 6.73 5.98
C LEU A 96 9.70 5.73 5.65
N MET A 97 10.51 5.98 4.61
CA MET A 97 11.45 4.96 4.19
C MET A 97 12.74 5.51 3.59
N ASN A 98 13.84 4.87 4.01
CA ASN A 98 15.15 4.98 3.38
C ASN A 98 15.59 3.57 2.93
N PRO A 99 15.06 3.06 1.82
CA PRO A 99 15.32 1.69 1.38
C PRO A 99 16.75 1.53 0.84
N PRO A 100 17.24 0.28 0.71
CA PRO A 100 18.49 0.01 0.03
C PRO A 100 18.50 0.63 -1.36
N PHE A 101 19.51 1.46 -1.67
CA PHE A 101 19.58 2.22 -2.94
C PHE A 101 19.58 1.32 -4.19
N ALA A 102 19.99 0.07 -4.07
CA ALA A 102 20.00 -0.87 -5.19
C ALA A 102 18.59 -1.27 -5.66
N ASN A 103 17.61 -1.33 -4.74
CA ASN A 103 16.25 -1.80 -5.00
C ASN A 103 15.18 -0.78 -4.56
N GLY A 104 15.56 0.50 -4.49
CA GLY A 104 14.66 1.55 -3.98
C GLY A 104 13.37 1.68 -4.77
N GLU A 105 13.39 1.49 -6.09
CA GLU A 105 12.19 1.51 -6.92
C GLU A 105 11.19 0.40 -6.57
N ALA A 106 11.69 -0.81 -6.32
CA ALA A 106 10.82 -1.93 -5.95
C ALA A 106 10.16 -1.69 -4.59
N HIS A 107 10.93 -1.16 -3.62
CA HIS A 107 10.40 -0.81 -2.30
C HIS A 107 9.34 0.29 -2.39
N LEU A 108 9.57 1.35 -3.16
CA LEU A 108 8.61 2.44 -3.28
C LEU A 108 7.34 2.02 -4.00
N LEU A 109 7.44 1.19 -5.04
CA LEU A 109 6.28 0.61 -5.72
C LEU A 109 5.46 -0.28 -4.77
N HIS A 110 6.13 -1.12 -3.98
CA HIS A 110 5.45 -1.95 -2.99
C HIS A 110 4.80 -1.11 -1.88
N ALA A 111 5.46 -0.05 -1.41
CA ALA A 111 4.88 0.90 -0.47
C ALA A 111 3.61 1.56 -1.03
N TRP A 112 3.64 1.97 -2.31
CA TRP A 112 2.47 2.52 -2.99
C TRP A 112 1.32 1.53 -3.07
N GLU A 113 1.62 0.26 -3.27
CA GLU A 113 0.63 -0.78 -3.36
C GLU A 113 -0.07 -1.04 -2.02
N ILE A 114 0.70 -1.19 -0.93
CA ILE A 114 0.16 -1.51 0.40
C ILE A 114 -0.51 -0.32 1.08
N LEU A 115 -0.16 0.92 0.72
CA LEU A 115 -0.81 2.11 1.24
C LEU A 115 -2.22 2.23 0.66
N ASP A 116 -3.23 2.26 1.51
CA ASP A 116 -4.63 2.45 1.09
C ASP A 116 -4.88 3.94 0.74
N HIS A 117 -4.50 4.85 1.64
CA HIS A 117 -4.52 6.29 1.49
C HIS A 117 -3.52 6.91 2.46
N GLY A 118 -3.06 8.11 2.20
CA GLY A 118 -2.09 8.79 3.05
C GLY A 118 -0.84 9.23 2.31
N ASP A 119 0.28 9.28 3.02
CA ASP A 119 1.54 9.81 2.49
C ASP A 119 2.64 8.74 2.50
N ILE A 120 3.51 8.77 1.49
CA ILE A 120 4.78 8.05 1.48
C ILE A 120 5.89 9.08 1.31
N VAL A 121 6.89 9.04 2.18
CA VAL A 121 8.12 9.82 1.98
C VAL A 121 9.29 8.86 1.90
N CYS A 122 9.96 8.87 0.76
CA CYS A 122 10.99 7.90 0.41
C CYS A 122 12.27 8.60 -0.07
N LEU A 123 13.42 8.10 0.40
CA LEU A 123 14.72 8.50 -0.13
C LEU A 123 15.13 7.52 -1.23
N LEU A 124 15.46 8.03 -2.41
CA LEU A 124 15.93 7.24 -3.54
C LEU A 124 17.26 7.75 -4.08
N ASN A 125 18.02 6.86 -4.66
CA ASN A 125 19.12 7.26 -5.53
C ASN A 125 18.57 8.10 -6.69
N GLU A 126 19.11 9.31 -6.89
CA GLU A 126 18.70 10.24 -7.95
C GLU A 126 18.74 9.57 -9.34
N GLN A 127 19.69 8.65 -9.58
CA GLN A 127 19.79 7.91 -10.84
C GLN A 127 18.58 7.01 -11.11
N THR A 128 17.88 6.56 -10.08
CA THR A 128 16.64 5.80 -10.24
C THR A 128 15.55 6.61 -10.94
N LEU A 129 15.50 7.90 -10.67
CA LEU A 129 14.52 8.83 -11.24
C LEU A 129 14.94 9.37 -12.59
N LEU A 130 16.24 9.66 -12.78
CA LEU A 130 16.78 10.21 -14.03
C LEU A 130 16.82 9.19 -15.18
N ASN A 131 16.86 7.90 -14.87
CA ASN A 131 17.05 6.82 -15.86
C ASN A 131 15.90 5.81 -15.84
N PRO A 132 14.72 6.12 -16.40
CA PRO A 132 13.54 5.24 -16.38
C PRO A 132 13.60 4.14 -17.45
N TYR A 133 14.67 3.33 -17.48
CA TYR A 133 14.84 2.30 -18.50
C TYR A 133 14.05 1.01 -18.23
N THR A 134 13.79 0.70 -16.96
CA THR A 134 13.02 -0.50 -16.57
C THR A 134 11.53 -0.22 -16.53
N SER A 135 10.70 -1.25 -16.66
CA SER A 135 9.23 -1.12 -16.53
C SER A 135 8.84 -0.55 -15.17
N ASN A 136 9.51 -0.99 -14.10
CA ASN A 136 9.28 -0.48 -12.74
C ASN A 136 9.59 1.00 -12.61
N ARG A 137 10.70 1.48 -13.19
CA ARG A 137 11.07 2.91 -13.15
C ARG A 137 10.14 3.77 -13.99
N LYS A 138 9.63 3.26 -15.11
CA LYS A 138 8.61 3.95 -15.91
C LYS A 138 7.30 4.08 -15.13
N LEU A 139 6.84 2.99 -14.52
CA LEU A 139 5.65 2.99 -13.67
C LEU A 139 5.82 3.95 -12.49
N LEU A 140 6.97 3.93 -11.84
CA LEU A 140 7.28 4.84 -10.74
C LEU A 140 7.25 6.30 -11.19
N ALA A 141 7.81 6.62 -12.37
CA ALA A 141 7.77 7.98 -12.92
C ALA A 141 6.34 8.47 -13.14
N THR A 142 5.46 7.62 -13.69
CA THR A 142 4.03 7.92 -13.85
C THR A 142 3.33 8.17 -12.51
N ILE A 143 3.59 7.32 -11.50
CA ILE A 143 3.01 7.50 -10.17
C ILE A 143 3.47 8.82 -9.54
N ILE A 144 4.75 9.16 -9.67
CA ILE A 144 5.29 10.42 -9.14
C ILE A 144 4.66 11.62 -9.85
N GLU A 145 4.53 11.57 -11.17
CA GLU A 145 3.93 12.66 -11.96
C GLU A 145 2.47 12.92 -11.57
N GLU A 146 1.70 11.87 -11.30
CA GLU A 146 0.27 11.98 -10.98
C GLU A 146 0.00 12.26 -9.50
N HIS A 147 0.86 11.78 -8.60
CA HIS A 147 0.54 11.69 -7.16
C HIS A 147 1.62 12.25 -6.24
N GLY A 148 2.69 12.81 -6.77
CA GLY A 148 3.82 13.18 -5.92
C GLY A 148 4.65 14.36 -6.36
N GLU A 149 5.71 14.57 -5.62
CA GLU A 149 6.74 15.56 -5.88
C GLU A 149 8.13 14.98 -5.56
N VAL A 150 9.15 15.53 -6.18
CA VAL A 150 10.55 15.16 -5.98
C VAL A 150 11.35 16.37 -5.52
N GLU A 151 12.15 16.17 -4.48
CA GLU A 151 13.14 17.14 -4.00
C GLU A 151 14.55 16.55 -4.07
N HIS A 152 15.44 17.20 -4.80
CA HIS A 152 16.83 16.76 -4.93
C HIS A 152 17.63 17.22 -3.73
N LEU A 153 18.14 16.27 -2.91
CA LEU A 153 18.91 16.54 -1.71
C LEU A 153 20.41 16.55 -1.95
N GLY A 154 20.85 16.13 -3.14
CA GLY A 154 22.28 16.00 -3.47
C GLY A 154 22.96 14.89 -2.66
N SER A 155 24.22 15.11 -2.27
CA SER A 155 25.03 14.11 -1.53
C SER A 155 24.85 14.25 -0.01
N CYS A 156 23.63 14.20 0.49
CA CYS A 156 23.28 14.42 1.89
C CYS A 156 23.84 13.35 2.88
N PHE A 157 24.44 12.27 2.37
CA PHE A 157 25.14 11.25 3.16
C PHE A 157 26.67 11.38 3.11
N ALA A 158 27.20 12.50 2.57
CA ALA A 158 28.65 12.64 2.34
C ALA A 158 29.41 13.11 3.59
N GLU A 159 28.88 14.05 4.36
CA GLU A 159 29.60 14.72 5.43
C GLU A 159 29.14 14.34 6.83
N ASP A 160 27.84 14.35 7.10
CA ASP A 160 27.26 14.18 8.45
C ASP A 160 26.68 12.80 8.72
N ALA A 161 26.72 11.88 7.74
CA ALA A 161 26.23 10.53 7.92
C ALA A 161 27.25 9.64 8.65
N LEU A 162 26.78 8.78 9.54
CA LEU A 162 27.60 7.75 10.21
C LEU A 162 28.31 6.82 9.22
N ARG A 163 27.73 6.68 8.03
CA ARG A 163 28.31 6.01 6.88
C ARG A 163 28.22 6.90 5.65
N LYS A 164 29.38 7.28 5.13
CA LYS A 164 29.51 8.24 4.03
C LYS A 164 29.30 7.57 2.67
N THR A 165 28.56 8.24 1.77
CA THR A 165 28.46 7.89 0.36
C THR A 165 28.33 9.15 -0.48
N GLN A 166 28.91 9.14 -1.70
CA GLN A 166 28.77 10.22 -2.66
C GLN A 166 27.52 10.07 -3.55
N VAL A 167 26.66 9.09 -3.26
CA VAL A 167 25.41 8.91 -3.99
C VAL A 167 24.54 10.13 -3.82
N ARG A 168 24.09 10.70 -4.92
CA ARG A 168 23.09 11.77 -4.91
C ARG A 168 21.73 11.17 -4.61
N VAL A 169 21.03 11.77 -3.69
CA VAL A 169 19.75 11.29 -3.18
C VAL A 169 18.64 12.29 -3.51
N SER A 170 17.51 11.79 -3.87
CA SER A 170 16.28 12.55 -4.02
C SER A 170 15.24 12.04 -3.03
N MET A 171 14.49 12.96 -2.46
CA MET A 171 13.32 12.67 -1.63
C MET A 171 12.08 12.69 -2.51
N VAL A 172 11.33 11.61 -2.49
CA VAL A 172 10.05 11.46 -3.18
C VAL A 172 8.95 11.51 -2.13
N HIS A 173 7.98 12.41 -2.30
CA HIS A 173 6.76 12.45 -1.50
C HIS A 173 5.59 12.10 -2.40
N LEU A 174 4.90 11.01 -2.08
CA LEU A 174 3.68 10.58 -2.75
C LEU A 174 2.49 10.77 -1.81
N ARG A 175 1.38 11.22 -2.36
CA ARG A 175 0.11 11.31 -1.64
C ARG A 175 -0.97 10.51 -2.34
N LYS A 176 -1.44 9.47 -1.70
CA LYS A 176 -2.56 8.66 -2.15
C LYS A 176 -3.84 9.17 -1.51
N LYS A 177 -4.71 9.74 -2.33
CA LYS A 177 -6.01 10.20 -1.86
C LYS A 177 -6.87 8.98 -1.50
N ARG A 178 -7.70 9.15 -0.48
CA ARG A 178 -8.72 8.15 -0.20
C ARG A 178 -9.64 8.06 -1.42
N GLU A 179 -9.62 6.92 -2.07
CA GLU A 179 -10.67 6.66 -3.05
C GLU A 179 -11.97 6.58 -2.25
N GLU A 180 -12.84 7.57 -2.41
CA GLU A 180 -14.21 7.38 -1.98
C GLU A 180 -14.72 6.14 -2.70
N PRO A 181 -15.27 5.15 -1.99
CA PRO A 181 -15.82 4.00 -2.68
C PRO A 181 -16.87 4.56 -3.64
N LYS A 182 -16.63 4.40 -4.94
CA LYS A 182 -17.61 4.72 -6.00
C LYS A 182 -18.80 3.73 -5.95
N PHE A 183 -19.14 3.32 -4.75
CA PHE A 183 -20.15 2.34 -4.44
C PHE A 183 -21.27 3.11 -3.74
N SER A 184 -22.19 3.61 -4.54
CA SER A 184 -23.46 4.11 -4.02
C SER A 184 -24.49 2.99 -4.15
N PHE A 185 -25.05 2.56 -3.04
CA PHE A 185 -26.28 1.79 -3.04
C PHE A 185 -27.45 2.79 -3.25
N ASP A 186 -27.51 3.40 -4.39
CA ASP A 186 -28.73 4.08 -4.80
C ASP A 186 -29.71 3.01 -5.29
N ALA A 187 -30.71 2.74 -4.48
CA ALA A 187 -31.89 1.96 -4.86
C ALA A 187 -32.80 2.84 -5.74
N GLY A 188 -32.24 3.45 -6.79
CA GLY A 188 -32.92 4.40 -7.66
C GLY A 188 -32.89 3.94 -9.12
N SER A 189 -34.02 3.44 -9.61
CA SER A 189 -34.47 3.44 -11.03
C SER A 189 -33.47 2.96 -12.08
N ASP A 190 -33.20 1.67 -12.16
CA ASP A 190 -32.51 1.09 -13.31
C ASP A 190 -33.50 0.54 -14.34
N GLU A 191 -33.98 1.42 -15.21
CA GLU A 191 -34.62 1.00 -16.45
C GLU A 191 -33.65 0.70 -17.63
N GLU A 192 -32.33 0.76 -17.43
CA GLU A 192 -31.32 0.51 -18.46
C GLU A 192 -30.21 -0.48 -18.11
N GLY A 193 -30.53 -1.67 -17.65
CA GLY A 193 -29.50 -2.66 -17.29
C GLY A 193 -29.81 -4.11 -17.60
N ALA A 194 -30.83 -4.39 -18.40
CA ALA A 194 -31.03 -5.71 -18.96
C ALA A 194 -30.03 -5.99 -20.12
N ALA A 195 -28.73 -5.90 -19.85
CA ALA A 195 -27.72 -6.43 -20.76
C ALA A 195 -27.70 -7.95 -20.63
N VAL A 196 -28.36 -8.55 -21.56
CA VAL A 196 -28.36 -9.91 -22.06
C VAL A 196 -27.11 -10.68 -21.58
N PHE A 197 -27.30 -11.65 -20.70
CA PHE A 197 -26.36 -12.74 -20.52
C PHE A 197 -26.37 -13.60 -21.79
N SER A 198 -25.56 -13.25 -22.76
CA SER A 198 -25.22 -14.14 -23.84
C SER A 198 -24.08 -15.03 -23.36
N ASP A 199 -24.45 -16.29 -23.12
CA ASP A 199 -23.64 -17.49 -23.23
C ASP A 199 -22.18 -17.42 -22.74
N GLY A 200 -21.86 -18.36 -21.84
CA GLY A 200 -20.53 -18.57 -21.24
C GLY A 200 -19.40 -18.95 -22.21
N SER A 201 -19.61 -18.86 -23.53
CA SER A 201 -18.64 -19.22 -24.58
C SER A 201 -17.63 -18.11 -24.92
N ARG A 202 -17.67 -16.95 -24.28
CA ARG A 202 -16.74 -15.83 -24.57
C ARG A 202 -15.41 -15.86 -23.80
N PHE A 203 -15.16 -16.89 -23.02
CA PHE A 203 -13.87 -17.03 -22.29
C PHE A 203 -12.80 -17.80 -23.07
N GLU A 204 -13.11 -18.38 -24.21
CA GLU A 204 -12.18 -19.24 -24.98
C GLU A 204 -11.46 -18.53 -26.14
N GLY A 205 -11.50 -17.22 -26.30
CA GLY A 205 -11.08 -16.60 -27.54
C GLY A 205 -10.01 -15.52 -27.52
N GLU A 206 -9.58 -14.98 -26.40
CA GLU A 206 -8.52 -13.98 -26.38
C GLU A 206 -7.21 -14.60 -25.89
N VAL A 207 -6.51 -15.19 -26.86
CA VAL A 207 -5.11 -15.64 -26.72
C VAL A 207 -4.25 -14.47 -26.27
N ALA A 208 -3.50 -14.75 -25.20
CA ALA A 208 -2.45 -13.97 -24.59
C ALA A 208 -1.73 -13.01 -25.57
N THR A 209 -2.04 -11.75 -25.55
CA THR A 209 -1.14 -10.71 -25.99
C THR A 209 -0.02 -10.57 -24.96
N ARG A 210 1.20 -10.21 -25.40
CA ARG A 210 2.42 -10.10 -24.60
C ARG A 210 2.37 -9.11 -23.42
N ASP A 211 1.23 -8.50 -23.15
CA ASP A 211 1.01 -7.55 -22.04
C ASP A 211 0.31 -8.26 -20.86
N THR A 212 1.09 -9.03 -20.12
CA THR A 212 0.62 -9.75 -18.93
C THR A 212 0.09 -8.79 -17.85
N VAL A 213 0.69 -7.61 -17.73
CA VAL A 213 0.30 -6.60 -16.71
C VAL A 213 -1.02 -5.95 -17.08
N GLY A 214 -1.18 -5.53 -18.33
CA GLY A 214 -2.44 -4.96 -18.84
C GLY A 214 -3.60 -5.94 -18.72
N ASN A 215 -3.37 -7.21 -19.00
CA ASN A 215 -4.39 -8.26 -18.84
C ASN A 215 -4.79 -8.45 -17.37
N LEU A 216 -3.83 -8.44 -16.45
CA LEU A 216 -4.10 -8.56 -15.01
C LEU A 216 -4.86 -7.34 -14.47
N VAL A 217 -4.52 -6.13 -14.91
CA VAL A 217 -5.24 -4.90 -14.55
C VAL A 217 -6.68 -4.96 -15.08
N ALA A 218 -6.89 -5.40 -16.32
CA ALA A 218 -8.21 -5.56 -16.89
C ALA A 218 -9.04 -6.63 -16.15
N GLN A 219 -8.43 -7.76 -15.79
CA GLN A 219 -9.07 -8.80 -14.99
C GLN A 219 -9.45 -8.28 -13.59
N TYR A 220 -8.55 -7.54 -12.95
CA TYR A 220 -8.83 -6.89 -11.67
C TYR A 220 -10.03 -5.93 -11.76
N GLY A 221 -10.08 -5.07 -12.79
CA GLY A 221 -11.19 -4.16 -13.04
C GLY A 221 -12.51 -4.91 -13.16
N ARG A 222 -12.56 -5.96 -14.00
CA ARG A 222 -13.75 -6.82 -14.18
C ARG A 222 -14.17 -7.53 -12.89
N CYS A 223 -13.22 -8.08 -12.13
CA CYS A 223 -13.54 -8.71 -10.85
C CYS A 223 -14.17 -7.72 -9.87
N ARG A 224 -13.68 -6.47 -9.85
CA ARG A 224 -14.23 -5.41 -9.01
C ARG A 224 -15.67 -5.04 -9.40
N GLU A 225 -15.93 -4.87 -10.69
CA GLU A 225 -17.27 -4.61 -11.22
C GLU A 225 -18.25 -5.75 -10.91
N LEU A 226 -17.83 -7.00 -11.15
CA LEU A 226 -18.63 -8.17 -10.84
C LEU A 226 -18.95 -8.28 -9.35
N PHE A 227 -17.99 -7.95 -8.47
CA PHE A 227 -18.25 -7.95 -7.04
C PHE A 227 -19.33 -6.94 -6.63
N VAL A 228 -19.27 -5.73 -7.18
CA VAL A 228 -20.30 -4.69 -6.95
C VAL A 228 -21.67 -5.19 -7.38
N ARG A 229 -21.78 -5.80 -8.58
CA ARG A 229 -23.04 -6.40 -9.07
C ARG A 229 -23.53 -7.54 -8.18
N ILE A 230 -22.64 -8.44 -7.75
CA ILE A 230 -22.98 -9.52 -6.81
C ILE A 230 -23.48 -8.95 -5.48
N ALA A 231 -22.88 -7.88 -4.99
CA ALA A 231 -23.28 -7.21 -3.77
C ALA A 231 -24.70 -6.64 -3.87
N HIS A 232 -25.04 -6.00 -4.98
CA HIS A 232 -26.41 -5.53 -5.25
C HIS A 232 -27.40 -6.69 -5.32
N LEU A 233 -27.10 -7.72 -6.12
CA LEU A 233 -27.94 -8.90 -6.25
C LEU A 233 -28.13 -9.64 -4.92
N ALA A 234 -27.07 -9.74 -4.10
CA ALA A 234 -27.14 -10.35 -2.77
C ALA A 234 -28.04 -9.56 -1.82
N GLN A 235 -28.06 -8.25 -1.95
CA GLN A 235 -28.91 -7.37 -1.16
C GLN A 235 -30.38 -7.50 -1.56
N GLU A 236 -30.67 -7.55 -2.87
CA GLU A 236 -32.00 -7.84 -3.39
C GLU A 236 -32.48 -9.24 -2.96
N LEU A 237 -31.62 -10.23 -3.07
CA LEU A 237 -31.92 -11.61 -2.64
C LEU A 237 -32.22 -11.67 -1.13
N ALA A 238 -31.44 -10.97 -0.30
CA ALA A 238 -31.66 -10.90 1.13
C ALA A 238 -33.01 -10.24 1.48
N HIS A 239 -33.42 -9.25 0.67
CA HIS A 239 -34.71 -8.58 0.83
C HIS A 239 -35.88 -9.51 0.51
N TYR A 240 -35.78 -10.30 -0.59
CA TYR A 240 -36.91 -11.13 -1.09
C TYR A 240 -36.92 -12.58 -0.57
N ALA A 241 -35.77 -13.16 -0.27
CA ALA A 241 -35.65 -14.58 0.04
C ALA A 241 -35.38 -14.90 1.53
N GLY A 242 -35.18 -13.89 2.37
CA GLY A 242 -34.80 -14.12 3.77
C GLY A 242 -33.38 -14.70 3.92
N PRO A 243 -33.00 -15.15 5.11
CA PRO A 243 -31.66 -15.61 5.38
C PRO A 243 -31.37 -16.93 4.65
N LEU A 244 -30.60 -16.81 3.53
CA LEU A 244 -30.08 -17.99 2.82
C LEU A 244 -28.79 -18.44 3.50
N GLY A 245 -28.78 -19.67 4.02
CA GLY A 245 -27.54 -20.31 4.45
C GLY A 245 -26.69 -20.67 3.23
N THR A 246 -25.48 -20.15 3.16
CA THR A 246 -24.51 -20.50 2.11
C THR A 246 -23.26 -21.09 2.74
N ASP A 247 -23.01 -22.36 2.48
CA ASP A 247 -21.70 -22.98 2.65
C ASP A 247 -20.89 -22.77 1.36
N GLY A 248 -19.76 -22.10 1.43
CA GLY A 248 -18.82 -22.11 0.32
C GLY A 248 -17.85 -20.92 0.19
N GLY A 249 -16.58 -21.14 0.45
CA GLY A 249 -15.43 -20.33 0.04
C GLY A 249 -15.02 -19.17 0.97
N GLU A 250 -13.84 -19.27 1.54
CA GLU A 250 -13.35 -18.45 2.66
C GLU A 250 -13.29 -16.92 2.44
N THR A 251 -13.21 -16.39 1.23
CA THR A 251 -13.07 -14.95 0.98
C THR A 251 -14.33 -14.29 0.39
N VAL A 252 -14.89 -14.89 -0.64
CA VAL A 252 -16.12 -14.37 -1.28
C VAL A 252 -17.32 -14.69 -0.42
N GLY A 253 -17.33 -15.89 0.20
CA GLY A 253 -18.42 -16.32 1.08
C GLY A 253 -18.53 -15.49 2.36
N GLU A 254 -17.41 -15.05 2.95
CA GLU A 254 -17.44 -14.17 4.12
C GLU A 254 -17.93 -12.77 3.76
N ALA A 255 -17.46 -12.22 2.63
CA ALA A 255 -17.92 -10.93 2.14
C ALA A 255 -19.43 -10.95 1.81
N LEU A 256 -19.90 -12.03 1.17
CA LEU A 256 -21.32 -12.23 0.89
C LEU A 256 -22.15 -12.45 2.17
N LYS A 257 -21.64 -13.22 3.14
CA LYS A 257 -22.29 -13.35 4.47
C LYS A 257 -22.46 -12.01 5.16
N GLU A 258 -21.46 -11.16 5.10
CA GLU A 258 -21.54 -9.82 5.70
C GLU A 258 -22.55 -8.93 4.99
N LEU A 259 -22.59 -8.99 3.66
CA LEU A 259 -23.57 -8.26 2.83
C LEU A 259 -25.00 -8.79 3.02
N MET A 260 -25.17 -10.09 3.30
CA MET A 260 -26.45 -10.76 3.50
C MET A 260 -26.98 -10.69 4.94
N ARG A 261 -26.24 -10.09 5.89
CA ARG A 261 -26.77 -9.84 7.24
C ARG A 261 -28.00 -8.96 7.18
N GLN A 262 -29.00 -9.28 8.04
CA GLN A 262 -30.20 -8.44 8.13
C GLN A 262 -29.82 -6.98 8.44
N LYS A 263 -30.12 -6.07 7.50
CA LYS A 263 -29.80 -4.64 7.55
C LYS A 263 -28.29 -4.37 7.67
N PRO A 264 -27.49 -4.72 6.64
CA PRO A 264 -26.07 -4.38 6.63
C PRO A 264 -25.93 -2.85 6.67
N THR A 265 -25.09 -2.34 7.55
CA THR A 265 -24.77 -0.92 7.57
C THR A 265 -23.91 -0.58 6.37
N ARG A 266 -24.00 0.66 5.86
CA ARG A 266 -23.13 1.16 4.77
C ARG A 266 -21.66 0.89 5.07
N ARG A 267 -21.24 1.09 6.32
CA ARG A 267 -19.87 0.84 6.77
C ARG A 267 -19.45 -0.64 6.63
N ALA A 268 -20.32 -1.59 7.03
CA ALA A 268 -20.03 -3.02 6.90
C ALA A 268 -19.88 -3.45 5.43
N GLN A 269 -20.68 -2.87 4.54
CA GLN A 269 -20.59 -3.11 3.09
C GLN A 269 -19.29 -2.56 2.51
N GLU A 270 -18.91 -1.34 2.88
CA GLU A 270 -17.64 -0.70 2.49
C GLU A 270 -16.43 -1.52 3.00
N GLU A 271 -16.47 -2.01 4.23
CA GLU A 271 -15.41 -2.85 4.80
C GLU A 271 -15.30 -4.21 4.08
N ALA A 272 -16.41 -4.85 3.75
CA ALA A 272 -16.43 -6.10 2.98
C ALA A 272 -15.88 -5.91 1.57
N TYR A 273 -16.30 -4.85 0.87
CA TYR A 273 -15.78 -4.47 -0.43
C TYR A 273 -14.26 -4.24 -0.38
N ASN A 274 -13.79 -3.43 0.58
CA ASN A 274 -12.38 -3.11 0.72
C ASN A 274 -11.51 -4.33 1.04
N ARG A 275 -12.02 -5.31 1.82
CA ARG A 275 -11.34 -6.59 2.07
C ARG A 275 -11.20 -7.41 0.79
N PHE A 276 -12.27 -7.51 0.01
CA PHE A 276 -12.27 -8.24 -1.26
C PHE A 276 -11.32 -7.62 -2.27
N VAL A 277 -11.36 -6.29 -2.46
CA VAL A 277 -10.45 -5.57 -3.37
C VAL A 277 -9.00 -5.77 -2.99
N ARG A 278 -8.66 -5.73 -1.70
CA ARG A 278 -7.29 -6.02 -1.21
C ARG A 278 -6.86 -7.45 -1.52
N SER A 279 -7.75 -8.43 -1.33
CA SER A 279 -7.46 -9.83 -1.66
C SER A 279 -7.17 -10.01 -3.15
N LEU A 280 -7.97 -9.38 -4.03
CA LEU A 280 -7.73 -9.40 -5.46
C LEU A 280 -6.39 -8.74 -5.85
N LYS A 281 -6.07 -7.58 -5.27
CA LYS A 281 -4.78 -6.91 -5.50
C LYS A 281 -3.62 -7.83 -5.16
N ARG A 282 -3.63 -8.47 -3.98
CA ARG A 282 -2.58 -9.41 -3.57
C ARG A 282 -2.40 -10.58 -4.57
N SER A 283 -3.51 -11.13 -5.07
CA SER A 283 -3.46 -12.23 -6.04
C SER A 283 -2.89 -11.79 -7.38
N ALA A 284 -3.32 -10.64 -7.89
CA ALA A 284 -2.84 -10.09 -9.15
C ALA A 284 -1.31 -9.83 -9.11
N TRP A 285 -0.83 -9.22 -8.04
CA TRP A 285 0.60 -8.93 -7.91
C TRP A 285 1.48 -10.16 -7.70
N ARG A 286 1.01 -11.20 -7.03
CA ARG A 286 1.74 -12.48 -6.96
C ARG A 286 1.97 -13.08 -8.34
N GLU A 287 1.01 -12.91 -9.25
CA GLU A 287 1.13 -13.44 -10.61
C GLU A 287 2.09 -12.60 -11.47
N VAL A 288 2.14 -11.29 -11.25
CA VAL A 288 3.10 -10.38 -11.93
C VAL A 288 4.53 -10.62 -11.49
N LEU A 289 4.73 -11.03 -10.22
CA LEU A 289 6.06 -11.23 -9.64
C LEU A 289 6.60 -12.66 -9.79
N ARG A 290 5.81 -13.59 -10.36
CA ARG A 290 6.28 -14.91 -10.80
C ARG A 290 6.92 -14.85 -12.18
#